data_92bbc313a774e7403c8810e6d4123b34
#
_entry.id   92bbc313a774e7403c8810e6d4123b34
#
_cell.length_a   1.000
_cell.length_b   1.000
_cell.length_c   1.000
_cell.angle_alpha   90.00
_cell.angle_beta   90.00
_cell.angle_gamma   90.00
#
_symmetry.space_group_name_H-M   'P 1'
#
loop_
_entity.id
_entity.type
_entity.pdbx_description
1 polymer ?
#
loop_
_entity_poly.entity_id
_entity_poly.type
_entity_poly.pdbx_seq_one_letter_code
_entity_poly.pdbx_strand_id
1 'polypeptide(L)'
;LRFGELASLEELAHHIKSFKPDFVALQEVDSKTDRKRTPHQKGKDFISELAYHTGMFGLYGKTIDYSTGYYGIGMLSKYPYISVQKIMLPHPVKEHERRAMLEGLFEMGNDTIVFTSTHLDVNSQETRAEQIKFITGHFKNYKYPVILGGDFNARHYSEAIRGMDSWFAASNDDFGMPAWKPVIKIDYLFAYPQKGWRVISTQTVQSLLSDHLPIITELEYVKEASKKKY
;
A
#
# COMPACT_ATOMS: atom_id res chain seq x y z
N LEU A 1 7.58 -2.17 5.74
CA LEU A 1 8.15 -3.32 6.51
C LEU A 1 9.62 -3.13 6.90
N ARG A 2 10.28 -2.15 6.31
CA ARG A 2 11.74 -1.99 6.47
C ARG A 2 12.47 -3.33 6.30
N PHE A 3 12.09 -4.07 5.25
CA PHE A 3 12.67 -5.38 4.90
C PHE A 3 12.90 -6.32 6.11
N GLY A 4 12.02 -6.26 7.13
CA GLY A 4 12.06 -7.12 8.31
C GLY A 4 13.26 -6.88 9.25
N GLU A 5 13.83 -5.67 9.26
CA GLU A 5 14.98 -5.35 10.10
C GLU A 5 14.62 -5.29 11.61
N LEU A 6 13.45 -4.77 11.93
CA LEU A 6 13.05 -4.46 13.30
C LEU A 6 12.22 -5.56 13.97
N ALA A 7 11.65 -6.49 13.19
CA ALA A 7 10.80 -7.57 13.68
C ALA A 7 10.89 -8.80 12.78
N SER A 8 10.58 -9.94 13.34
CA SER A 8 10.37 -11.17 12.57
C SER A 8 9.09 -11.08 11.72
N LEU A 9 9.00 -11.88 10.67
CA LEU A 9 7.78 -11.95 9.85
C LEU A 9 6.60 -12.54 10.63
N GLU A 10 6.86 -13.40 11.60
CA GLU A 10 5.85 -13.94 12.49
C GLU A 10 5.26 -12.86 13.42
N GLU A 11 6.11 -12.02 14.05
CA GLU A 11 5.66 -10.89 14.87
C GLU A 11 4.84 -9.89 14.05
N LEU A 12 5.30 -9.55 12.84
CA LEU A 12 4.57 -8.70 11.90
C LEU A 12 3.21 -9.32 11.52
N ALA A 13 3.18 -10.61 11.21
CA ALA A 13 1.93 -11.31 10.88
C ALA A 13 0.97 -11.37 12.06
N HIS A 14 1.48 -11.61 13.28
CA HIS A 14 0.66 -11.60 14.50
C HIS A 14 0.04 -10.22 14.72
N HIS A 15 0.83 -9.16 14.56
CA HIS A 15 0.36 -7.78 14.68
C HIS A 15 -0.72 -7.46 13.62
N ILE A 16 -0.49 -7.77 12.35
CA ILE A 16 -1.48 -7.62 11.28
C ILE A 16 -2.78 -8.35 11.63
N LYS A 17 -2.67 -9.61 12.05
CA LYS A 17 -3.82 -10.47 12.35
C LYS A 17 -4.67 -9.96 13.52
N SER A 18 -4.05 -9.24 14.48
CA SER A 18 -4.77 -8.69 15.64
C SER A 18 -5.84 -7.65 15.24
N PHE A 19 -5.68 -6.98 14.10
CA PHE A 19 -6.63 -6.02 13.56
C PHE A 19 -7.68 -6.63 12.63
N LYS A 20 -7.53 -7.89 12.23
CA LYS A 20 -8.44 -8.61 11.31
C LYS A 20 -8.72 -7.83 10.02
N PRO A 21 -7.71 -7.30 9.32
CA PRO A 21 -7.92 -6.50 8.14
C PRO A 21 -8.49 -7.33 6.99
N ASP A 22 -9.25 -6.70 6.11
CA ASP A 22 -9.67 -7.28 4.84
C ASP A 22 -8.53 -7.22 3.80
N PHE A 23 -7.75 -6.13 3.82
CA PHE A 23 -6.60 -5.90 2.95
C PHE A 23 -5.45 -5.27 3.70
N VAL A 24 -4.22 -5.52 3.23
CA VAL A 24 -2.99 -4.90 3.76
C VAL A 24 -2.10 -4.48 2.59
N ALA A 25 -1.73 -3.20 2.53
CA ALA A 25 -0.70 -2.70 1.62
C ALA A 25 0.66 -2.73 2.31
N LEU A 26 1.67 -3.31 1.66
CA LEU A 26 3.00 -3.53 2.21
C LEU A 26 4.07 -2.93 1.28
N GLN A 27 4.97 -2.16 1.87
CA GLN A 27 6.12 -1.58 1.21
C GLN A 27 7.40 -2.17 1.80
N GLU A 28 8.52 -2.04 1.07
CA GLU A 28 9.84 -2.54 1.47
C GLU A 28 9.85 -4.05 1.75
N VAL A 29 9.31 -4.80 0.78
CA VAL A 29 9.14 -6.24 0.86
C VAL A 29 10.28 -6.95 0.14
N ASP A 30 11.09 -7.68 0.89
CA ASP A 30 12.13 -8.56 0.35
C ASP A 30 11.56 -9.92 -0.05
N SER A 31 12.14 -10.52 -1.08
CA SER A 31 11.92 -11.93 -1.45
C SER A 31 13.26 -12.57 -1.79
N LYS A 32 13.65 -13.56 -1.00
CA LYS A 32 14.87 -14.39 -1.19
C LYS A 32 16.18 -13.61 -1.22
N THR A 33 16.22 -12.45 -0.55
CA THR A 33 17.43 -11.63 -0.46
C THR A 33 18.44 -12.18 0.54
N ASP A 34 19.71 -11.81 0.36
CA ASP A 34 20.79 -12.02 1.31
C ASP A 34 21.25 -10.65 1.84
N ARG A 35 20.31 -9.89 2.41
CA ARG A 35 20.55 -8.55 2.93
C ARG A 35 21.41 -8.62 4.19
N LYS A 36 22.58 -8.00 4.19
CA LYS A 36 23.53 -8.03 5.32
C LYS A 36 22.95 -7.47 6.62
N ARG A 37 22.06 -6.47 6.53
CA ARG A 37 21.41 -5.86 7.70
C ARG A 37 20.39 -6.77 8.38
N THR A 38 19.91 -7.78 7.68
CA THR A 38 18.84 -8.67 8.16
C THR A 38 19.21 -10.14 7.97
N PRO A 39 20.30 -10.62 8.58
CA PRO A 39 20.76 -11.99 8.35
C PRO A 39 19.74 -13.05 8.78
N HIS A 40 18.86 -12.75 9.74
CA HIS A 40 17.78 -13.59 10.21
C HIS A 40 16.63 -13.73 9.20
N GLN A 41 16.57 -12.89 8.16
CA GLN A 41 15.58 -12.93 7.08
C GLN A 41 16.15 -13.49 5.77
N LYS A 42 17.41 -13.93 5.78
CA LYS A 42 18.11 -14.46 4.59
C LYS A 42 17.30 -15.54 3.89
N GLY A 43 17.08 -15.36 2.59
CA GLY A 43 16.43 -16.33 1.72
C GLY A 43 14.91 -16.49 1.90
N LYS A 44 14.30 -15.77 2.86
CA LYS A 44 12.85 -15.83 3.08
C LYS A 44 12.08 -15.10 1.97
N ASP A 45 10.91 -15.61 1.65
CA ASP A 45 9.92 -14.92 0.85
C ASP A 45 8.89 -14.29 1.79
N PHE A 46 8.97 -12.96 1.95
CA PHE A 46 8.20 -12.25 2.98
C PHE A 46 6.69 -12.39 2.77
N ILE A 47 6.23 -12.31 1.53
CA ILE A 47 4.80 -12.39 1.27
C ILE A 47 4.28 -13.80 1.54
N SER A 48 5.02 -14.83 1.17
CA SER A 48 4.62 -16.21 1.46
C SER A 48 4.57 -16.49 2.95
N GLU A 49 5.57 -16.02 3.73
CA GLU A 49 5.61 -16.16 5.18
C GLU A 49 4.46 -15.40 5.86
N LEU A 50 4.25 -14.13 5.47
CA LEU A 50 3.15 -13.33 6.01
C LEU A 50 1.78 -13.93 5.66
N ALA A 51 1.59 -14.40 4.43
CA ALA A 51 0.37 -15.09 3.99
C ALA A 51 0.10 -16.35 4.83
N TYR A 52 1.12 -17.17 5.04
CA TYR A 52 1.03 -18.38 5.87
C TYR A 52 0.62 -18.06 7.31
N HIS A 53 1.32 -17.13 7.97
CA HIS A 53 1.06 -16.79 9.37
C HIS A 53 -0.25 -16.04 9.59
N THR A 54 -0.68 -15.22 8.62
CA THR A 54 -1.96 -14.49 8.71
C THR A 54 -3.17 -15.32 8.29
N GLY A 55 -2.97 -16.31 7.42
CA GLY A 55 -4.05 -17.04 6.75
C GLY A 55 -4.69 -16.26 5.61
N MET A 56 -4.02 -15.22 5.10
CA MET A 56 -4.48 -14.37 4.00
C MET A 56 -3.84 -14.78 2.67
N PHE A 57 -4.43 -14.36 1.55
CA PHE A 57 -3.80 -14.47 0.24
C PHE A 57 -2.67 -13.44 0.12
N GLY A 58 -1.48 -13.87 -0.28
CA GLY A 58 -0.31 -13.00 -0.45
C GLY A 58 -0.02 -12.72 -1.92
N LEU A 59 0.26 -11.45 -2.25
CA LEU A 59 0.54 -10.99 -3.59
C LEU A 59 1.81 -10.13 -3.58
N TYR A 60 2.73 -10.39 -4.51
CA TYR A 60 4.04 -9.74 -4.56
C TYR A 60 4.26 -8.98 -5.88
N GLY A 61 4.75 -7.76 -5.76
CA GLY A 61 5.15 -6.91 -6.89
C GLY A 61 6.64 -6.57 -6.84
N LYS A 62 7.49 -7.39 -7.48
CA LYS A 62 8.92 -7.08 -7.65
C LYS A 62 9.11 -5.75 -8.36
N THR A 63 9.91 -4.84 -7.80
CA THR A 63 10.32 -3.58 -8.45
C THR A 63 11.74 -3.64 -8.97
N ILE A 64 12.67 -4.21 -8.21
CA ILE A 64 14.08 -4.35 -8.57
C ILE A 64 14.63 -5.72 -8.20
N ASP A 65 15.75 -6.09 -8.81
CA ASP A 65 16.66 -7.10 -8.30
C ASP A 65 17.47 -6.50 -7.15
N TYR A 66 17.60 -7.22 -6.06
CA TYR A 66 18.36 -6.76 -4.91
C TYR A 66 19.10 -7.90 -4.24
N SER A 67 20.42 -7.75 -4.06
CA SER A 67 21.29 -8.80 -3.52
C SER A 67 21.12 -10.10 -4.31
N THR A 68 20.81 -11.23 -3.68
CA THR A 68 20.57 -12.53 -4.34
C THR A 68 19.10 -12.78 -4.72
N GLY A 69 18.23 -11.82 -4.42
CA GLY A 69 16.77 -11.95 -4.59
C GLY A 69 16.13 -10.69 -5.15
N TYR A 70 14.99 -10.30 -4.58
CA TYR A 70 14.14 -9.24 -5.10
C TYR A 70 13.66 -8.33 -3.99
N TYR A 71 13.39 -7.08 -4.35
CA TYR A 71 12.77 -6.09 -3.49
C TYR A 71 11.58 -5.45 -4.20
N GLY A 72 10.55 -5.08 -3.43
CA GLY A 72 9.37 -4.49 -4.00
C GLY A 72 8.27 -4.16 -3.01
N ILE A 73 7.06 -4.35 -3.47
CA ILE A 73 5.82 -4.11 -2.72
C ILE A 73 4.99 -5.38 -2.63
N GLY A 74 4.07 -5.42 -1.68
CA GLY A 74 3.17 -6.55 -1.51
C GLY A 74 1.78 -6.12 -1.08
N MET A 75 0.88 -7.08 -1.08
CA MET A 75 -0.40 -6.96 -0.40
C MET A 75 -0.82 -8.30 0.19
N LEU A 76 -1.64 -8.22 1.23
CA LEU A 76 -2.39 -9.36 1.74
C LEU A 76 -3.87 -9.09 1.55
N SER A 77 -4.64 -10.12 1.26
CA SER A 77 -6.09 -10.06 1.12
C SER A 77 -6.75 -11.21 1.85
N LYS A 78 -7.83 -10.94 2.55
CA LYS A 78 -8.73 -11.97 3.10
C LYS A 78 -9.52 -12.68 2.00
N TYR A 79 -9.69 -12.03 0.83
CA TYR A 79 -10.50 -12.49 -0.28
C TYR A 79 -9.62 -13.03 -1.42
N PRO A 80 -10.07 -14.05 -2.18
CA PRO A 80 -9.39 -14.44 -3.39
C PRO A 80 -9.47 -13.32 -4.43
N TYR A 81 -8.43 -13.20 -5.25
CA TYR A 81 -8.40 -12.21 -6.32
C TYR A 81 -9.02 -12.75 -7.62
N ILE A 82 -9.66 -11.87 -8.38
CA ILE A 82 -10.12 -12.13 -9.76
C ILE A 82 -8.92 -11.95 -10.71
N SER A 83 -8.17 -10.86 -10.52
CA SER A 83 -6.96 -10.57 -11.29
C SER A 83 -5.97 -9.75 -10.46
N VAL A 84 -4.70 -9.87 -10.82
CA VAL A 84 -3.61 -9.08 -10.22
C VAL A 84 -2.69 -8.63 -11.31
N GLN A 85 -2.26 -7.37 -11.24
CA GLN A 85 -1.23 -6.84 -12.12
C GLN A 85 -0.25 -5.93 -11.37
N LYS A 86 1.01 -6.03 -11.73
CA LYS A 86 2.05 -5.10 -11.33
C LYS A 86 2.25 -4.07 -12.43
N ILE A 87 2.09 -2.80 -12.11
CA ILE A 87 2.19 -1.67 -13.03
C ILE A 87 3.42 -0.86 -12.64
N MET A 88 4.42 -0.80 -13.53
CA MET A 88 5.60 0.04 -13.28
C MET A 88 5.23 1.51 -13.42
N LEU A 89 5.64 2.30 -12.43
CA LEU A 89 5.41 3.75 -12.42
C LEU A 89 6.44 4.50 -13.26
N PRO A 90 6.16 5.73 -13.69
CA PRO A 90 7.12 6.60 -14.37
C PRO A 90 8.46 6.66 -13.64
N HIS A 91 9.53 6.57 -14.39
CA HIS A 91 10.91 6.53 -13.89
C HIS A 91 11.81 7.44 -14.75
N PRO A 92 11.62 8.77 -14.66
CA PRO A 92 12.33 9.73 -15.51
C PRO A 92 13.82 9.82 -15.19
N VAL A 93 14.21 9.56 -13.93
CA VAL A 93 15.60 9.60 -13.46
C VAL A 93 16.11 8.17 -13.31
N LYS A 94 16.99 7.73 -14.23
CA LYS A 94 17.44 6.32 -14.32
C LYS A 94 18.20 5.82 -13.11
N GLU A 95 18.86 6.72 -12.38
CA GLU A 95 19.65 6.44 -11.18
C GLU A 95 18.76 6.18 -9.94
N HIS A 96 17.48 6.55 -9.99
CA HIS A 96 16.56 6.30 -8.91
C HIS A 96 16.06 4.85 -8.91
N GLU A 97 15.56 4.40 -7.79
CA GLU A 97 14.95 3.08 -7.67
C GLU A 97 13.63 3.01 -8.46
N ARG A 98 13.44 1.95 -9.22
CA ARG A 98 12.17 1.71 -9.91
C ARG A 98 11.05 1.45 -8.93
N ARG A 99 9.91 2.09 -9.17
CA ARG A 99 8.70 1.98 -8.36
C ARG A 99 7.55 1.35 -9.14
N ALA A 100 6.61 0.78 -8.42
CA ALA A 100 5.44 0.15 -9.01
C ALA A 100 4.19 0.38 -8.15
N MET A 101 3.04 0.14 -8.78
CA MET A 101 1.77 -0.10 -8.12
C MET A 101 1.39 -1.57 -8.33
N LEU A 102 0.98 -2.25 -7.28
CA LEU A 102 0.41 -3.59 -7.33
C LEU A 102 -1.11 -3.45 -7.22
N GLU A 103 -1.84 -3.83 -8.27
CA GLU A 103 -3.29 -3.71 -8.35
C GLU A 103 -3.92 -5.10 -8.30
N GLY A 104 -4.86 -5.29 -7.40
CA GLY A 104 -5.68 -6.49 -7.28
C GLY A 104 -7.16 -6.17 -7.40
N LEU A 105 -7.88 -6.99 -8.18
CA LEU A 105 -9.33 -6.98 -8.28
C LEU A 105 -9.90 -8.13 -7.47
N PHE A 106 -10.83 -7.84 -6.55
CA PHE A 106 -11.34 -8.80 -5.58
C PHE A 106 -12.86 -8.85 -5.55
N GLU A 107 -13.40 -10.05 -5.27
CA GLU A 107 -14.82 -10.23 -4.93
C GLU A 107 -15.01 -10.15 -3.40
N MET A 108 -15.93 -9.30 -2.97
CA MET A 108 -16.36 -9.17 -1.57
C MET A 108 -17.87 -9.41 -1.48
N GLY A 109 -18.28 -10.65 -1.37
CA GLY A 109 -19.69 -11.03 -1.43
C GLY A 109 -20.29 -10.71 -2.81
N ASN A 110 -21.23 -9.78 -2.89
CA ASN A 110 -21.85 -9.35 -4.15
C ASN A 110 -21.16 -8.14 -4.80
N ASP A 111 -20.08 -7.65 -4.19
CA ASP A 111 -19.35 -6.47 -4.63
C ASP A 111 -17.98 -6.82 -5.20
N THR A 112 -17.50 -5.97 -6.08
CA THR A 112 -16.15 -6.06 -6.63
C THR A 112 -15.42 -4.77 -6.27
N ILE A 113 -14.21 -4.90 -5.73
CA ILE A 113 -13.36 -3.80 -5.31
C ILE A 113 -11.95 -3.96 -5.87
N VAL A 114 -11.30 -2.85 -6.13
CA VAL A 114 -9.87 -2.80 -6.41
C VAL A 114 -9.13 -2.36 -5.15
N PHE A 115 -8.14 -3.14 -4.75
CA PHE A 115 -7.20 -2.74 -3.72
C PHE A 115 -5.80 -2.64 -4.31
N THR A 116 -5.08 -1.58 -3.96
CA THR A 116 -3.75 -1.32 -4.52
C THR A 116 -2.73 -1.00 -3.43
N SER A 117 -1.50 -1.44 -3.67
CA SER A 117 -0.34 -1.08 -2.85
C SER A 117 0.68 -0.36 -3.73
N THR A 118 1.24 0.75 -3.23
CA THR A 118 2.30 1.49 -3.93
C THR A 118 3.40 1.95 -3.00
N HIS A 119 4.55 2.27 -3.58
CA HIS A 119 5.68 2.92 -2.92
C HIS A 119 6.29 3.90 -3.92
N LEU A 120 6.17 5.21 -3.68
CA LEU A 120 6.62 6.23 -4.62
C LEU A 120 8.11 6.56 -4.47
N ASP A 121 8.64 7.34 -5.39
CA ASP A 121 10.04 7.76 -5.40
C ASP A 121 10.40 8.55 -4.12
N VAL A 122 11.53 8.21 -3.51
CA VAL A 122 12.00 8.85 -2.28
C VAL A 122 12.78 10.14 -2.57
N ASN A 123 13.41 10.26 -3.74
CA ASN A 123 14.42 11.28 -4.01
C ASN A 123 13.84 12.55 -4.65
N SER A 124 12.90 12.43 -5.61
CA SER A 124 12.43 13.57 -6.40
C SER A 124 10.94 13.84 -6.21
N GLN A 125 10.61 15.10 -5.89
CA GLN A 125 9.23 15.57 -5.80
C GLN A 125 8.54 15.56 -7.18
N GLU A 126 9.27 15.91 -8.23
CA GLU A 126 8.80 15.92 -9.61
C GLU A 126 8.44 14.51 -10.07
N THR A 127 9.30 13.53 -9.77
CA THR A 127 9.04 12.11 -10.06
C THR A 127 7.80 11.63 -9.32
N ARG A 128 7.63 11.97 -8.04
CA ARG A 128 6.39 11.63 -7.29
C ARG A 128 5.15 12.24 -7.92
N ALA A 129 5.21 13.50 -8.34
CA ALA A 129 4.09 14.16 -9.01
C ALA A 129 3.71 13.46 -10.32
N GLU A 130 4.68 13.05 -11.12
CA GLU A 130 4.45 12.25 -12.34
C GLU A 130 3.85 10.88 -12.03
N GLN A 131 4.35 10.20 -10.99
CA GLN A 131 3.83 8.91 -10.54
C GLN A 131 2.38 9.03 -10.06
N ILE A 132 2.04 10.05 -9.29
CA ILE A 132 0.66 10.33 -8.85
C ILE A 132 -0.25 10.65 -10.04
N LYS A 133 0.21 11.49 -10.98
CA LYS A 133 -0.52 11.79 -12.21
C LYS A 133 -0.80 10.52 -13.02
N PHE A 134 0.16 9.62 -13.10
CA PHE A 134 0.00 8.33 -13.77
C PHE A 134 -1.07 7.48 -13.06
N ILE A 135 -0.98 7.33 -11.74
CA ILE A 135 -1.94 6.54 -10.92
C ILE A 135 -3.35 7.10 -11.07
N THR A 136 -3.53 8.41 -10.89
CA THR A 136 -4.85 9.06 -11.00
C THR A 136 -5.41 8.98 -12.42
N GLY A 137 -4.55 9.05 -13.43
CA GLY A 137 -4.91 8.84 -14.83
C GLY A 137 -5.35 7.40 -15.13
N HIS A 138 -4.65 6.41 -14.58
CA HIS A 138 -4.96 4.99 -14.72
C HIS A 138 -6.36 4.66 -14.20
N PHE A 139 -6.74 5.20 -13.04
CA PHE A 139 -8.05 4.96 -12.44
C PHE A 139 -9.15 5.92 -12.87
N LYS A 140 -8.85 6.88 -13.73
CA LYS A 140 -9.88 7.80 -14.25
C LYS A 140 -10.97 7.01 -14.96
N ASN A 141 -12.22 7.17 -14.49
CA ASN A 141 -13.39 6.45 -14.99
C ASN A 141 -13.34 4.92 -14.78
N TYR A 142 -12.59 4.45 -13.78
CA TYR A 142 -12.51 3.03 -13.46
C TYR A 142 -13.89 2.50 -13.05
N LYS A 143 -14.20 1.27 -13.46
CA LYS A 143 -15.54 0.67 -13.29
C LYS A 143 -15.86 0.36 -11.83
N TYR A 144 -14.86 -0.01 -11.05
CA TYR A 144 -15.01 -0.48 -9.69
C TYR A 144 -14.46 0.55 -8.69
N PRO A 145 -14.97 0.57 -7.44
CA PRO A 145 -14.35 1.37 -6.39
C PRO A 145 -12.91 0.90 -6.13
N VAL A 146 -12.02 1.85 -5.87
CA VAL A 146 -10.59 1.62 -5.69
C VAL A 146 -10.18 2.10 -4.31
N ILE A 147 -9.38 1.32 -3.60
CA ILE A 147 -8.62 1.74 -2.41
C ILE A 147 -7.14 1.67 -2.75
N LEU A 148 -6.43 2.75 -2.53
CA LEU A 148 -5.00 2.88 -2.75
C LEU A 148 -4.30 3.14 -1.42
N GLY A 149 -3.43 2.23 -0.99
CA GLY A 149 -2.60 2.39 0.19
C GLY A 149 -1.11 2.39 -0.16
N GLY A 150 -0.31 3.15 0.60
CA GLY A 150 1.13 3.08 0.42
C GLY A 150 1.92 4.20 1.06
N ASP A 151 3.24 4.08 0.91
CA ASP A 151 4.20 5.13 1.19
C ASP A 151 4.37 6.01 -0.05
N PHE A 152 3.87 7.24 0.05
CA PHE A 152 3.96 8.23 -1.02
C PHE A 152 5.26 9.02 -0.98
N ASN A 153 6.09 8.86 0.06
CA ASN A 153 7.32 9.65 0.27
C ASN A 153 7.10 11.18 0.14
N ALA A 154 5.88 11.63 0.36
CA ALA A 154 5.42 13.00 0.13
C ALA A 154 4.64 13.52 1.33
N ARG A 155 4.97 14.70 1.82
CA ARG A 155 4.25 15.34 2.94
C ARG A 155 2.86 15.80 2.51
N HIS A 156 1.89 15.79 3.43
CA HIS A 156 0.48 16.09 3.16
C HIS A 156 0.21 17.45 2.50
N TYR A 157 1.06 18.43 2.68
CA TYR A 157 0.94 19.75 2.05
C TYR A 157 1.73 19.89 0.73
N SER A 158 2.41 18.83 0.28
CA SER A 158 3.24 18.89 -0.93
C SER A 158 2.40 18.97 -2.19
N GLU A 159 2.98 19.53 -3.25
CA GLU A 159 2.35 19.59 -4.56
C GLU A 159 2.01 18.19 -5.10
N ALA A 160 2.86 17.21 -4.85
CA ALA A 160 2.63 15.83 -5.23
C ALA A 160 1.31 15.29 -4.63
N ILE A 161 1.07 15.50 -3.32
CA ILE A 161 -0.17 15.03 -2.67
C ILE A 161 -1.40 15.78 -3.14
N ARG A 162 -1.31 17.08 -3.51
CA ARG A 162 -2.41 17.79 -4.17
C ARG A 162 -2.88 17.15 -5.47
N GLY A 163 -2.01 16.37 -6.14
CA GLY A 163 -2.41 15.54 -7.28
C GLY A 163 -3.48 14.49 -6.96
N MET A 164 -3.72 14.20 -5.65
CA MET A 164 -4.77 13.29 -5.17
C MET A 164 -6.09 13.98 -4.81
N ASP A 165 -6.24 15.30 -5.03
CA ASP A 165 -7.45 16.07 -4.64
C ASP A 165 -8.76 15.56 -5.28
N SER A 166 -8.67 14.81 -6.38
CA SER A 166 -9.83 14.14 -7.01
C SER A 166 -10.20 12.80 -6.38
N TRP A 167 -9.47 12.37 -5.35
CA TRP A 167 -9.70 11.15 -4.59
C TRP A 167 -10.21 11.48 -3.19
N PHE A 168 -10.86 10.51 -2.55
CA PHE A 168 -11.30 10.59 -1.18
C PHE A 168 -10.10 10.28 -0.26
N ALA A 169 -9.75 11.21 0.63
CA ALA A 169 -8.72 10.98 1.65
C ALA A 169 -9.28 10.07 2.75
N ALA A 170 -8.75 8.88 2.87
CA ALA A 170 -9.29 7.81 3.72
C ALA A 170 -8.48 7.58 5.00
N SER A 171 -7.27 8.13 5.11
CA SER A 171 -6.45 8.08 6.33
C SER A 171 -6.51 9.40 7.12
N ASN A 172 -6.27 9.32 8.45
CA ASN A 172 -6.09 10.50 9.31
C ASN A 172 -4.81 11.28 8.95
N ASP A 173 -4.59 12.40 9.63
CA ASP A 173 -3.42 13.29 9.42
C ASP A 173 -2.30 13.08 10.45
N ASP A 174 -2.35 12.01 11.22
CA ASP A 174 -1.32 11.69 12.19
C ASP A 174 0.04 11.45 11.53
N PHE A 175 1.10 11.82 12.22
CA PHE A 175 2.45 11.50 11.80
C PHE A 175 2.75 10.01 12.04
N GLY A 176 3.41 9.36 11.07
CA GLY A 176 3.73 7.92 11.12
C GLY A 176 5.22 7.62 11.09
N MET A 177 6.06 8.57 10.73
CA MET A 177 7.50 8.31 10.52
C MET A 177 8.39 9.37 11.20
N PRO A 178 9.53 8.98 11.83
CA PRO A 178 9.89 7.60 12.20
C PRO A 178 9.06 7.10 13.39
N ALA A 179 8.76 5.80 13.44
CA ALA A 179 7.84 5.20 14.41
C ALA A 179 8.16 5.49 15.89
N TRP A 180 9.45 5.62 16.25
CA TRP A 180 9.90 5.93 17.63
C TRP A 180 9.74 7.41 18.02
N LYS A 181 9.55 8.31 17.08
CA LYS A 181 9.30 9.74 17.28
C LYS A 181 8.65 10.33 16.03
N PRO A 182 7.36 10.10 15.79
CA PRO A 182 6.70 10.54 14.56
C PRO A 182 6.72 12.06 14.40
N VAL A 183 7.22 12.53 13.25
CA VAL A 183 7.34 13.96 12.91
C VAL A 183 6.88 14.28 11.49
N ILE A 184 6.60 13.25 10.67
CA ILE A 184 6.09 13.41 9.31
C ILE A 184 4.99 12.39 9.00
N LYS A 185 4.08 12.78 8.11
CA LYS A 185 3.13 11.91 7.43
C LYS A 185 3.55 11.77 5.98
N ILE A 186 3.77 10.53 5.55
CA ILE A 186 4.11 10.15 4.18
C ILE A 186 3.38 8.90 3.71
N ASP A 187 2.70 8.20 4.63
CA ASP A 187 1.85 7.06 4.38
C ASP A 187 0.39 7.50 4.27
N TYR A 188 -0.33 6.97 3.28
CA TYR A 188 -1.70 7.38 2.99
C TYR A 188 -2.58 6.20 2.57
N LEU A 189 -3.88 6.40 2.82
CA LEU A 189 -4.96 5.66 2.18
C LEU A 189 -5.84 6.67 1.43
N PHE A 190 -6.08 6.40 0.15
CA PHE A 190 -7.00 7.13 -0.69
C PHE A 190 -8.03 6.19 -1.29
N ALA A 191 -9.19 6.71 -1.65
CA ALA A 191 -10.24 5.93 -2.31
C ALA A 191 -10.83 6.67 -3.52
N TYR A 192 -11.27 5.91 -4.53
CA TYR A 192 -11.87 6.42 -5.76
C TYR A 192 -13.14 5.62 -6.11
N PRO A 193 -14.21 6.26 -6.63
CA PRO A 193 -14.33 7.70 -6.91
C PRO A 193 -14.33 8.52 -5.62
N GLN A 194 -14.14 9.84 -5.72
CA GLN A 194 -14.11 10.72 -4.55
C GLN A 194 -15.40 10.67 -3.70
N LYS A 195 -16.53 10.42 -4.34
CA LYS A 195 -17.85 10.33 -3.68
C LYS A 195 -18.22 8.88 -3.35
N GLY A 196 -19.07 8.71 -2.36
CA GLY A 196 -19.61 7.40 -1.95
C GLY A 196 -18.83 6.73 -0.83
N TRP A 197 -17.72 7.28 -0.39
CA TRP A 197 -16.95 6.75 0.73
C TRP A 197 -17.27 7.46 2.04
N ARG A 198 -17.20 6.69 3.12
CA ARG A 198 -17.28 7.18 4.49
C ARG A 198 -16.21 6.49 5.33
N VAL A 199 -15.44 7.25 6.09
CA VAL A 199 -14.57 6.71 7.13
C VAL A 199 -15.42 6.38 8.36
N ILE A 200 -15.43 5.12 8.77
CA ILE A 200 -16.04 4.68 10.02
C ILE A 200 -15.07 4.89 11.16
N SER A 201 -13.83 4.46 10.96
CA SER A 201 -12.73 4.71 11.89
C SER A 201 -11.41 4.80 11.15
N THR A 202 -10.47 5.57 11.68
CA THR A 202 -9.07 5.60 11.20
C THR A 202 -8.15 5.88 12.37
N GLN A 203 -7.02 5.20 12.41
CA GLN A 203 -6.02 5.35 13.47
C GLN A 203 -4.61 5.06 12.96
N THR A 204 -3.64 5.77 13.51
CA THR A 204 -2.22 5.48 13.39
C THR A 204 -1.78 4.74 14.64
N VAL A 205 -1.39 3.48 14.52
CA VAL A 205 -1.17 2.58 15.66
C VAL A 205 0.28 2.66 16.11
N GLN A 206 0.50 2.85 17.41
CA GLN A 206 1.83 2.81 17.99
C GLN A 206 2.42 1.40 17.90
N SER A 207 3.51 1.27 17.16
CA SER A 207 4.21 0.00 16.93
C SER A 207 5.66 0.27 16.55
N LEU A 208 6.59 -0.52 17.08
CA LEU A 208 8.01 -0.45 16.73
C LEU A 208 8.47 -1.65 15.87
N LEU A 209 7.54 -2.35 15.25
CA LEU A 209 7.84 -3.48 14.35
C LEU A 209 8.32 -3.03 12.97
N SER A 210 8.16 -1.74 12.66
CA SER A 210 8.70 -1.05 11.48
C SER A 210 9.16 0.35 11.89
N ASP A 211 9.83 1.06 11.01
CA ASP A 211 10.17 2.48 11.19
C ASP A 211 9.03 3.43 10.77
N HIS A 212 7.97 2.90 10.17
CA HIS A 212 6.69 3.58 9.96
C HIS A 212 5.61 2.98 10.87
N LEU A 213 4.75 3.84 11.41
CA LEU A 213 3.56 3.40 12.12
C LEU A 213 2.47 2.94 11.13
N PRO A 214 1.81 1.80 11.38
CA PRO A 214 0.74 1.35 10.51
C PRO A 214 -0.51 2.24 10.65
N ILE A 215 -1.16 2.51 9.52
CA ILE A 215 -2.45 3.19 9.45
C ILE A 215 -3.53 2.14 9.22
N ILE A 216 -4.56 2.17 10.06
CA ILE A 216 -5.71 1.29 9.96
C ILE A 216 -6.95 2.14 9.74
N THR A 217 -7.69 1.82 8.69
CA THR A 217 -8.93 2.53 8.35
C THR A 217 -10.03 1.54 8.06
N GLU A 218 -11.19 1.76 8.66
CA GLU A 218 -12.45 1.12 8.32
C GLU A 218 -13.25 2.04 7.42
N LEU A 219 -13.56 1.56 6.20
CA LEU A 219 -14.23 2.31 5.17
C LEU A 219 -15.57 1.66 4.81
N GLU A 220 -16.57 2.49 4.58
CA GLU A 220 -17.83 2.09 3.96
C GLU A 220 -17.94 2.74 2.58
N TYR A 221 -18.35 1.96 1.58
CA TYR A 221 -18.69 2.46 0.26
C TYR A 221 -20.19 2.35 0.02
N VAL A 222 -20.85 3.49 -0.11
CA VAL A 222 -22.29 3.58 -0.40
C VAL A 222 -22.46 3.81 -1.90
N LYS A 223 -22.91 2.78 -2.62
CA LYS A 223 -23.26 2.91 -4.03
C LYS A 223 -24.39 3.92 -4.19
N GLU A 224 -24.20 4.92 -5.05
CA GLU A 224 -25.33 5.76 -5.47
C GLU A 224 -26.41 4.84 -6.08
N ALA A 225 -27.64 4.95 -5.57
CA ALA A 225 -28.76 4.23 -6.15
C ALA A 225 -28.87 4.62 -7.63
N SER A 226 -28.75 3.66 -8.53
CA SER A 226 -28.90 3.91 -9.96
C SER A 226 -30.26 4.58 -10.19
N LYS A 227 -30.26 5.86 -10.58
CA LYS A 227 -31.49 6.53 -11.02
C LYS A 227 -32.04 5.70 -12.19
N LYS A 228 -33.06 4.87 -11.95
CA LYS A 228 -33.81 4.24 -13.02
C LYS A 228 -34.29 5.38 -13.90
N LYS A 229 -33.76 5.51 -15.10
CA LYS A 229 -34.41 6.32 -16.16
C LYS A 229 -35.69 5.61 -16.50
N TYR A 230 -36.82 6.17 -16.04
CA TYR A 230 -38.14 5.84 -16.55
C TYR A 230 -38.31 6.44 -17.93
#